data_d1f5c5f4f5784cff71a848ba9435c434
#
_entry.id   d1f5c5f4f5784cff71a848ba9435c434
#
_cell.length_a   1.000
_cell.length_b   1.000
_cell.length_c   1.000
_cell.angle_alpha   90.00
_cell.angle_beta   90.00
_cell.angle_gamma   90.00
#
_symmetry.space_group_name_H-M   'P 1'
#
loop_
_entity.id
_entity.type
_entity.pdbx_description
1 polymer ?
#
loop_
_entity_poly.entity_id
_entity_poly.type
_entity_poly.pdbx_seq_one_letter_code
_entity_poly.pdbx_strand_id
1 'polypeptide(L)'
;MGTSHIGDGPPWHSPVPSRDMTETIEIKPGVTGALAGPAGEGQAPGLLVIHEWHGVTDGIRALCTRFAGEGFLALAPDLYHGQVATDDETAAGLMNALSTESAMDDLRAAVATLAAHPRCNGKVGIVGFCMGGAMAVAAAGAVEGLVCAVPFYGLPRPDFFDPSKVKCPIQAHFAANDGWAVPDKAAAFRDGVNAHGGAMELHVYDAGHAFMREGDARVYDAASAASAWTRTTAYLHRHLG
;
A
#
# COMPACT_ATOMS: atom_id res chain seq x y z
N MET A 1 -4.50 46.74 13.66
CA MET A 1 -5.38 45.67 13.21
C MET A 1 -4.62 44.92 12.11
N GLY A 2 -3.93 43.87 12.45
CA GLY A 2 -3.16 43.05 11.51
C GLY A 2 -3.81 41.68 11.43
N THR A 3 -4.45 41.39 10.31
CA THR A 3 -5.00 40.07 10.02
C THR A 3 -3.84 39.16 9.60
N SER A 4 -3.52 38.18 10.45
CA SER A 4 -2.61 37.10 10.12
C SER A 4 -3.28 36.20 9.08
N HIS A 5 -2.77 36.23 7.85
CA HIS A 5 -3.03 35.17 6.86
C HIS A 5 -2.37 33.90 7.37
N ILE A 6 -3.19 32.95 7.79
CA ILE A 6 -2.80 31.54 7.92
C ILE A 6 -2.74 31.04 6.48
N GLY A 7 -1.52 30.79 5.99
CA GLY A 7 -1.31 30.30 4.64
C GLY A 7 -1.97 28.94 4.44
N ASP A 8 -2.79 28.84 3.40
CA ASP A 8 -3.27 27.57 2.86
C ASP A 8 -2.05 26.76 2.41
N GLY A 9 -1.69 25.76 3.18
CA GLY A 9 -0.74 24.74 2.76
C GLY A 9 -1.29 24.01 1.53
N PRO A 10 -0.43 23.39 0.71
CA PRO A 10 -0.88 22.66 -0.47
C PRO A 10 -1.90 21.57 -0.10
N PRO A 11 -2.83 21.22 -0.99
CA PRO A 11 -4.02 20.40 -0.72
C PRO A 11 -3.74 18.98 -0.14
N TRP A 12 -2.48 18.54 -0.13
CA TRP A 12 -2.05 17.30 0.50
C TRP A 12 -1.70 17.43 2.00
N HIS A 13 -1.73 18.66 2.58
CA HIS A 13 -1.72 18.94 4.01
C HIS A 13 -3.10 18.94 4.66
N SER A 14 -4.07 18.23 4.09
CA SER A 14 -5.27 17.93 4.88
C SER A 14 -4.81 17.25 6.16
N PRO A 15 -5.14 17.81 7.36
CA PRO A 15 -4.71 17.20 8.60
C PRO A 15 -5.15 15.74 8.57
N VAL A 16 -4.20 14.83 8.83
CA VAL A 16 -4.54 13.43 9.09
C VAL A 16 -5.66 13.48 10.12
N PRO A 17 -6.85 12.90 9.84
CA PRO A 17 -7.94 12.97 10.79
C PRO A 17 -7.42 12.54 12.15
N SER A 18 -7.58 13.39 13.17
CA SER A 18 -7.08 13.17 14.52
C SER A 18 -7.82 12.03 15.24
N ARG A 19 -8.61 11.26 14.53
CA ARG A 19 -9.40 10.13 15.01
C ARG A 19 -9.23 8.96 14.03
N ASP A 20 -8.82 7.81 14.55
CA ASP A 20 -8.90 6.56 13.83
C ASP A 20 -10.35 6.34 13.38
N MET A 21 -10.57 6.40 12.06
CA MET A 21 -11.87 6.22 11.42
C MET A 21 -11.99 4.80 10.85
N THR A 22 -11.10 3.90 11.22
CA THR A 22 -11.16 2.50 10.81
C THR A 22 -12.01 1.67 11.76
N GLU A 23 -12.73 0.72 11.20
CA GLU A 23 -13.34 -0.39 11.94
C GLU A 23 -12.52 -1.67 11.74
N THR A 24 -12.52 -2.55 12.74
CA THR A 24 -11.88 -3.87 12.59
C THR A 24 -12.90 -4.84 12.04
N ILE A 25 -12.58 -5.47 10.92
CA ILE A 25 -13.41 -6.52 10.33
C ILE A 25 -12.68 -7.88 10.34
N GLU A 26 -13.41 -8.96 10.38
CA GLU A 26 -12.88 -10.30 10.17
C GLU A 26 -12.77 -10.58 8.65
N ILE A 27 -11.60 -11.02 8.20
CA ILE A 27 -11.32 -11.41 6.82
C ILE A 27 -11.55 -12.91 6.65
N LYS A 28 -11.00 -13.69 7.57
CA LYS A 28 -11.22 -15.14 7.73
C LYS A 28 -10.94 -15.51 9.19
N PRO A 29 -11.27 -16.72 9.67
CA PRO A 29 -11.00 -17.11 11.05
C PRO A 29 -9.54 -16.85 11.47
N GLY A 30 -9.36 -15.98 12.48
CA GLY A 30 -8.05 -15.60 13.03
C GLY A 30 -7.31 -14.51 12.25
N VAL A 31 -7.86 -13.99 11.16
CA VAL A 31 -7.29 -12.89 10.38
C VAL A 31 -8.26 -11.72 10.33
N THR A 32 -7.83 -10.58 10.82
CA THR A 32 -8.62 -9.34 10.80
C THR A 32 -7.97 -8.27 9.94
N GLY A 33 -8.64 -7.16 9.75
CA GLY A 33 -8.10 -5.98 9.08
C GLY A 33 -8.78 -4.70 9.51
N ALA A 34 -8.12 -3.58 9.27
CA ALA A 34 -8.65 -2.25 9.51
C ALA A 34 -9.31 -1.72 8.23
N LEU A 35 -10.62 -1.49 8.26
CA LEU A 35 -11.42 -1.00 7.14
C LEU A 35 -11.80 0.47 7.34
N ALA A 36 -11.57 1.29 6.34
CA ALA A 36 -12.09 2.66 6.24
C ALA A 36 -12.83 2.83 4.91
N GLY A 37 -13.98 3.50 4.94
CA GLY A 37 -14.74 3.77 3.73
C GLY A 37 -14.97 5.25 3.50
N PRO A 38 -15.24 5.67 2.25
CA PRO A 38 -15.56 7.05 1.93
C PRO A 38 -16.88 7.47 2.58
N ALA A 39 -17.08 8.77 2.72
CA ALA A 39 -18.33 9.31 3.22
C ALA A 39 -19.52 8.92 2.31
N GLY A 40 -20.69 8.72 2.92
CA GLY A 40 -21.91 8.32 2.20
C GLY A 40 -22.07 6.80 2.11
N GLU A 41 -23.18 6.38 1.48
CA GLU A 41 -23.60 4.96 1.43
C GLU A 41 -23.36 4.29 0.06
N GLY A 42 -22.77 5.02 -0.91
CA GLY A 42 -22.51 4.50 -2.25
C GLY A 42 -21.42 3.44 -2.30
N GLN A 43 -21.40 2.69 -3.40
CA GLN A 43 -20.29 1.77 -3.68
C GLN A 43 -19.03 2.55 -4.08
N ALA A 44 -17.89 2.04 -3.67
CA ALA A 44 -16.57 2.56 -3.95
C ALA A 44 -15.62 1.45 -4.40
N PRO A 45 -14.57 1.76 -5.16
CA PRO A 45 -13.54 0.77 -5.45
C PRO A 45 -12.81 0.31 -4.20
N GLY A 46 -12.53 -0.99 -4.12
CA GLY A 46 -11.77 -1.59 -3.02
C GLY A 46 -10.27 -1.36 -3.18
N LEU A 47 -9.59 -1.11 -2.06
CA LEU A 47 -8.14 -0.96 -2.03
C LEU A 47 -7.55 -1.71 -0.82
N LEU A 48 -6.72 -2.72 -1.06
CA LEU A 48 -5.90 -3.30 0.00
C LEU A 48 -4.70 -2.40 0.28
N VAL A 49 -4.45 -2.10 1.56
CA VAL A 49 -3.32 -1.30 2.04
C VAL A 49 -2.40 -2.19 2.87
N ILE A 50 -1.28 -2.63 2.30
CA ILE A 50 -0.40 -3.60 2.95
C ILE A 50 0.66 -2.86 3.76
N HIS A 51 0.69 -3.20 5.05
CA HIS A 51 1.53 -2.57 6.05
C HIS A 51 3.03 -2.84 5.84
N GLU A 52 3.84 -1.97 6.45
CA GLU A 52 5.29 -2.15 6.56
C GLU A 52 5.62 -3.26 7.59
N TRP A 53 6.89 -3.45 7.90
CA TRP A 53 7.37 -4.48 8.82
C TRP A 53 6.94 -4.34 10.29
N HIS A 54 6.30 -3.21 10.67
CA HIS A 54 5.78 -3.01 12.03
C HIS A 54 4.35 -3.57 12.25
N GLY A 55 3.64 -4.00 11.20
CA GLY A 55 2.25 -4.43 11.30
C GLY A 55 1.24 -3.30 11.06
N VAL A 56 -0.02 -3.51 11.43
CA VAL A 56 -1.11 -2.54 11.27
C VAL A 56 -1.04 -1.48 12.37
N THR A 57 -0.07 -0.57 12.23
CA THR A 57 0.13 0.58 13.12
C THR A 57 -0.93 1.67 12.90
N ASP A 58 -0.98 2.67 13.80
CA ASP A 58 -1.83 3.85 13.62
C ASP A 58 -1.52 4.61 12.32
N GLY A 59 -0.25 4.59 11.85
CA GLY A 59 0.13 5.16 10.57
C GLY A 59 -0.53 4.44 9.38
N ILE A 60 -0.64 3.12 9.41
CA ILE A 60 -1.34 2.33 8.38
C ILE A 60 -2.84 2.58 8.43
N ARG A 61 -3.44 2.67 9.64
CA ARG A 61 -4.85 3.04 9.82
C ARG A 61 -5.15 4.45 9.27
N ALA A 62 -4.25 5.39 9.54
CA ALA A 62 -4.34 6.74 8.98
C ALA A 62 -4.25 6.75 7.45
N LEU A 63 -3.41 5.91 6.85
CA LEU A 63 -3.37 5.74 5.39
C LEU A 63 -4.69 5.17 4.84
N CYS A 64 -5.32 4.19 5.50
CA CYS A 64 -6.65 3.71 5.11
C CYS A 64 -7.68 4.84 5.14
N THR A 65 -7.70 5.64 6.21
CA THR A 65 -8.58 6.81 6.33
C THR A 65 -8.31 7.84 5.23
N ARG A 66 -7.05 8.07 4.89
CA ARG A 66 -6.65 8.99 3.81
C ARG A 66 -7.10 8.48 2.43
N PHE A 67 -6.94 7.19 2.13
CA PHE A 67 -7.47 6.60 0.90
C PHE A 67 -9.00 6.60 0.86
N ALA A 68 -9.67 6.46 2.01
CA ALA A 68 -11.12 6.63 2.09
C ALA A 68 -11.54 8.05 1.73
N GLY A 69 -10.76 9.07 2.13
CA GLY A 69 -10.95 10.47 1.70
C GLY A 69 -10.80 10.68 0.20
N GLU A 70 -10.02 9.85 -0.47
CA GLU A 70 -9.87 9.82 -1.94
C GLU A 70 -10.97 8.97 -2.64
N GLY A 71 -11.92 8.43 -1.90
CA GLY A 71 -13.06 7.69 -2.46
C GLY A 71 -12.89 6.18 -2.54
N PHE A 72 -11.89 5.58 -1.88
CA PHE A 72 -11.67 4.14 -1.84
C PHE A 72 -12.25 3.49 -0.59
N LEU A 73 -12.75 2.26 -0.71
CA LEU A 73 -12.99 1.38 0.42
C LEU A 73 -11.67 0.68 0.76
N ALA A 74 -10.93 1.24 1.73
CA ALA A 74 -9.56 0.86 2.05
C ALA A 74 -9.50 -0.15 3.20
N LEU A 75 -8.90 -1.32 2.98
CA LEU A 75 -8.72 -2.38 3.95
C LEU A 75 -7.23 -2.68 4.15
N ALA A 76 -6.74 -2.54 5.38
CA ALA A 76 -5.42 -3.02 5.76
C ALA A 76 -5.55 -4.40 6.43
N PRO A 77 -5.27 -5.51 5.72
CA PRO A 77 -5.22 -6.83 6.33
C PRO A 77 -4.04 -6.93 7.30
N ASP A 78 -4.26 -7.56 8.44
CA ASP A 78 -3.23 -7.80 9.44
C ASP A 78 -2.50 -9.11 9.17
N LEU A 79 -1.38 -9.04 8.47
CA LEU A 79 -0.55 -10.20 8.13
C LEU A 79 0.23 -10.77 9.33
N TYR A 80 0.20 -10.08 10.48
CA TYR A 80 0.84 -10.51 11.72
C TYR A 80 -0.14 -11.00 12.78
N HIS A 81 -1.44 -11.12 12.40
CA HIS A 81 -2.50 -11.73 13.20
C HIS A 81 -2.58 -11.15 14.62
N GLY A 82 -2.65 -9.83 14.73
CA GLY A 82 -2.81 -9.10 15.99
C GLY A 82 -1.51 -8.59 16.59
N GLN A 83 -0.36 -8.84 15.96
CA GLN A 83 0.92 -8.36 16.49
C GLN A 83 1.34 -7.05 15.81
N VAL A 84 1.79 -6.10 16.63
CA VAL A 84 2.36 -4.81 16.16
C VAL A 84 3.70 -4.61 16.85
N ALA A 85 4.73 -4.39 16.06
CA ALA A 85 6.06 -4.15 16.60
C ALA A 85 6.21 -2.69 17.06
N THR A 86 6.80 -2.51 18.24
CA THR A 86 7.11 -1.20 18.83
C THR A 86 8.57 -0.79 18.66
N ASP A 87 9.41 -1.71 18.20
CA ASP A 87 10.84 -1.54 17.96
C ASP A 87 11.31 -2.36 16.76
N ASP A 88 12.50 -2.06 16.25
CA ASP A 88 13.05 -2.65 15.04
C ASP A 88 13.43 -4.14 15.23
N GLU A 89 13.80 -4.58 16.43
CA GLU A 89 14.13 -5.99 16.70
C GLU A 89 12.87 -6.86 16.60
N THR A 90 11.80 -6.43 17.24
CA THR A 90 10.48 -7.10 17.15
C THR A 90 9.97 -7.10 15.72
N ALA A 91 10.09 -5.96 14.99
CA ALA A 91 9.68 -5.85 13.60
C ALA A 91 10.45 -6.83 12.69
N ALA A 92 11.76 -6.92 12.86
CA ALA A 92 12.60 -7.88 12.13
C ALA A 92 12.20 -9.33 12.43
N GLY A 93 11.91 -9.64 13.71
CA GLY A 93 11.42 -10.95 14.13
C GLY A 93 10.12 -11.33 13.45
N LEU A 94 9.12 -10.44 13.46
CA LEU A 94 7.81 -10.65 12.79
C LEU A 94 7.96 -10.81 11.28
N MET A 95 8.74 -9.95 10.63
CA MET A 95 8.98 -10.02 9.18
C MET A 95 9.68 -11.34 8.79
N ASN A 96 10.66 -11.80 9.57
CA ASN A 96 11.36 -13.06 9.30
C ASN A 96 10.48 -14.30 9.54
N ALA A 97 9.53 -14.22 10.46
CA ALA A 97 8.58 -15.30 10.75
C ALA A 97 7.44 -15.37 9.74
N LEU A 98 7.18 -14.28 8.99
CA LEU A 98 6.10 -14.22 8.00
C LEU A 98 6.37 -15.18 6.84
N SER A 99 5.52 -16.20 6.70
CA SER A 99 5.51 -17.06 5.52
C SER A 99 4.88 -16.36 4.34
N THR A 100 5.58 -16.30 3.20
CA THR A 100 5.03 -15.74 1.95
C THR A 100 3.77 -16.48 1.50
N GLU A 101 3.71 -17.81 1.68
CA GLU A 101 2.54 -18.61 1.34
C GLU A 101 1.33 -18.22 2.19
N SER A 102 1.52 -18.13 3.53
CA SER A 102 0.46 -17.69 4.45
C SER A 102 -0.01 -16.27 4.14
N ALA A 103 0.92 -15.34 3.87
CA ALA A 103 0.58 -13.98 3.49
C ALA A 103 -0.26 -13.95 2.19
N MET A 104 0.09 -14.75 1.17
CA MET A 104 -0.70 -14.82 -0.07
C MET A 104 -2.09 -15.40 0.17
N ASP A 105 -2.25 -16.36 1.09
CA ASP A 105 -3.57 -16.90 1.47
C ASP A 105 -4.42 -15.85 2.19
N ASP A 106 -3.82 -15.07 3.09
CA ASP A 106 -4.50 -13.95 3.77
C ASP A 106 -4.92 -12.87 2.76
N LEU A 107 -4.05 -12.55 1.79
CA LEU A 107 -4.36 -11.57 0.75
C LEU A 107 -5.45 -12.05 -0.22
N ARG A 108 -5.51 -13.35 -0.57
CA ARG A 108 -6.63 -13.92 -1.34
C ARG A 108 -7.95 -13.76 -0.61
N ALA A 109 -7.97 -14.10 0.69
CA ALA A 109 -9.14 -13.92 1.53
C ALA A 109 -9.53 -12.43 1.62
N ALA A 110 -8.56 -11.53 1.80
CA ALA A 110 -8.81 -10.09 1.89
C ALA A 110 -9.40 -9.52 0.58
N VAL A 111 -8.88 -9.94 -0.59
CA VAL A 111 -9.46 -9.57 -1.90
C VAL A 111 -10.90 -10.03 -2.01
N ALA A 112 -11.17 -11.30 -1.67
CA ALA A 112 -12.53 -11.86 -1.74
C ALA A 112 -13.49 -11.15 -0.78
N THR A 113 -13.07 -10.90 0.46
CA THR A 113 -13.86 -10.20 1.47
C THR A 113 -14.18 -8.77 1.04
N LEU A 114 -13.17 -8.05 0.53
CA LEU A 114 -13.36 -6.67 0.10
C LEU A 114 -14.24 -6.59 -1.17
N ALA A 115 -14.01 -7.47 -2.15
CA ALA A 115 -14.83 -7.51 -3.36
C ALA A 115 -16.30 -7.85 -3.10
N ALA A 116 -16.57 -8.69 -2.09
CA ALA A 116 -17.93 -9.08 -1.67
C ALA A 116 -18.58 -8.05 -0.73
N HIS A 117 -17.84 -7.05 -0.25
CA HIS A 117 -18.38 -6.06 0.69
C HIS A 117 -19.50 -5.23 0.03
N PRO A 118 -20.66 -4.99 0.70
CA PRO A 118 -21.80 -4.29 0.10
C PRO A 118 -21.48 -2.90 -0.46
N ARG A 119 -20.48 -2.23 0.12
CA ARG A 119 -19.99 -0.92 -0.34
C ARG A 119 -18.87 -0.99 -1.36
N CYS A 120 -18.45 -2.18 -1.80
CA CYS A 120 -17.45 -2.33 -2.85
C CYS A 120 -18.12 -2.44 -4.23
N ASN A 121 -17.56 -1.77 -5.24
CA ASN A 121 -18.00 -1.90 -6.63
C ASN A 121 -17.50 -3.21 -7.31
N GLY A 122 -16.85 -4.09 -6.55
CA GLY A 122 -16.29 -5.37 -7.01
C GLY A 122 -14.88 -5.29 -7.61
N LYS A 123 -14.33 -4.10 -7.83
CA LYS A 123 -12.95 -3.91 -8.30
C LYS A 123 -12.03 -3.70 -7.10
N VAL A 124 -10.92 -4.44 -7.03
CA VAL A 124 -9.95 -4.35 -5.93
C VAL A 124 -8.56 -4.09 -6.47
N GLY A 125 -7.94 -3.02 -5.98
CA GLY A 125 -6.51 -2.74 -6.15
C GLY A 125 -5.71 -3.07 -4.89
N ILE A 126 -4.39 -3.05 -5.00
CA ILE A 126 -3.49 -3.25 -3.87
C ILE A 126 -2.40 -2.18 -3.86
N VAL A 127 -2.17 -1.56 -2.72
CA VAL A 127 -1.01 -0.71 -2.44
C VAL A 127 -0.25 -1.30 -1.26
N GLY A 128 1.07 -1.24 -1.28
CA GLY A 128 1.87 -1.75 -0.17
C GLY A 128 3.18 -1.00 0.00
N PHE A 129 3.67 -0.96 1.25
CA PHE A 129 4.82 -0.16 1.64
C PHE A 129 5.92 -1.05 2.23
N CYS A 130 7.17 -0.87 1.82
CA CYS A 130 8.32 -1.65 2.28
C CYS A 130 8.11 -3.16 2.08
N MET A 131 8.05 -3.94 3.15
CA MET A 131 7.65 -5.35 3.11
C MET A 131 6.30 -5.52 2.38
N GLY A 132 5.31 -4.67 2.69
CA GLY A 132 4.03 -4.67 2.00
C GLY A 132 4.12 -4.34 0.51
N GLY A 133 5.11 -3.55 0.09
CA GLY A 133 5.41 -3.32 -1.32
C GLY A 133 5.86 -4.60 -2.02
N ALA A 134 6.74 -5.37 -1.39
CA ALA A 134 7.15 -6.69 -1.88
C ALA A 134 5.95 -7.67 -1.95
N MET A 135 5.07 -7.65 -0.93
CA MET A 135 3.85 -8.45 -0.92
C MET A 135 2.87 -8.04 -2.02
N ALA A 136 2.73 -6.73 -2.31
CA ALA A 136 1.88 -6.23 -3.40
C ALA A 136 2.37 -6.71 -4.77
N VAL A 137 3.69 -6.71 -5.01
CA VAL A 137 4.28 -7.29 -6.23
C VAL A 137 4.02 -8.78 -6.31
N ALA A 138 4.24 -9.53 -5.23
CA ALA A 138 3.98 -10.97 -5.19
C ALA A 138 2.49 -11.28 -5.45
N ALA A 139 1.60 -10.50 -4.84
CA ALA A 139 0.15 -10.63 -5.03
C ALA A 139 -0.28 -10.35 -6.46
N ALA A 140 0.35 -9.40 -7.16
CA ALA A 140 0.06 -9.10 -8.58
C ALA A 140 0.27 -10.32 -9.51
N GLY A 141 1.09 -11.29 -9.10
CA GLY A 141 1.29 -12.54 -9.83
C GLY A 141 0.54 -13.76 -9.29
N ALA A 142 0.22 -13.77 -7.98
CA ALA A 142 -0.28 -14.94 -7.27
C ALA A 142 -1.74 -14.85 -6.84
N VAL A 143 -2.31 -13.65 -6.75
CA VAL A 143 -3.67 -13.42 -6.26
C VAL A 143 -4.58 -12.98 -7.41
N GLU A 144 -5.64 -13.72 -7.62
CA GLU A 144 -6.65 -13.38 -8.63
C GLU A 144 -7.61 -12.31 -8.11
N GLY A 145 -8.24 -11.57 -9.04
CA GLY A 145 -9.20 -10.52 -8.70
C GLY A 145 -8.57 -9.15 -8.44
N LEU A 146 -7.24 -9.02 -8.45
CA LEU A 146 -6.57 -7.73 -8.40
C LEU A 146 -6.59 -7.05 -9.77
N VAL A 147 -7.07 -5.80 -9.80
CA VAL A 147 -7.16 -4.96 -11.01
C VAL A 147 -5.84 -4.22 -11.27
N CYS A 148 -5.15 -3.79 -10.22
CA CYS A 148 -3.85 -3.12 -10.32
C CYS A 148 -3.08 -3.21 -9.00
N ALA A 149 -1.76 -2.95 -9.05
CA ALA A 149 -0.89 -2.94 -7.88
C ALA A 149 0.01 -1.70 -7.84
N VAL A 150 0.23 -1.17 -6.63
CA VAL A 150 1.08 0.00 -6.40
C VAL A 150 2.08 -0.30 -5.27
N PRO A 151 3.23 -0.92 -5.57
CA PRO A 151 4.29 -1.13 -4.59
C PRO A 151 5.12 0.12 -4.34
N PHE A 152 5.39 0.41 -3.07
CA PHE A 152 6.32 1.42 -2.61
C PHE A 152 7.56 0.78 -2.02
N TYR A 153 8.73 1.15 -2.50
CA TYR A 153 10.07 0.79 -1.99
C TYR A 153 10.17 -0.65 -1.46
N GLY A 154 9.61 -1.60 -2.21
CA GLY A 154 9.66 -3.03 -1.88
C GLY A 154 9.62 -3.91 -3.12
N LEU A 155 10.52 -4.88 -3.16
CA LEU A 155 10.55 -5.96 -4.15
C LEU A 155 10.65 -7.31 -3.46
N PRO A 156 9.94 -8.33 -3.92
CA PRO A 156 10.17 -9.69 -3.46
C PRO A 156 11.59 -10.15 -3.83
N ARG A 157 12.12 -11.09 -3.07
CA ARG A 157 13.40 -11.72 -3.43
C ARG A 157 13.27 -12.45 -4.76
N PRO A 158 14.30 -12.45 -5.62
CA PRO A 158 14.24 -13.05 -6.95
C PRO A 158 13.78 -14.52 -6.96
N ASP A 159 14.13 -15.28 -5.91
CA ASP A 159 13.78 -16.69 -5.79
C ASP A 159 12.27 -16.92 -5.54
N PHE A 160 11.54 -15.89 -5.17
CA PHE A 160 10.11 -15.98 -4.81
C PHE A 160 9.17 -15.39 -5.88
N PHE A 161 9.70 -14.77 -6.92
CA PHE A 161 8.83 -14.10 -7.87
C PHE A 161 9.38 -14.06 -9.30
N ASP A 162 8.57 -14.56 -10.21
CA ASP A 162 8.83 -14.58 -11.66
C ASP A 162 8.07 -13.43 -12.34
N PRO A 163 8.76 -12.45 -12.98
CA PRO A 163 8.13 -11.34 -13.68
C PRO A 163 7.09 -11.76 -14.72
N SER A 164 7.24 -12.95 -15.31
CA SER A 164 6.31 -13.49 -16.30
C SER A 164 4.93 -13.82 -15.73
N LYS A 165 4.79 -13.88 -14.41
CA LYS A 165 3.55 -14.22 -13.71
C LYS A 165 2.69 -13.02 -13.33
N VAL A 166 3.14 -11.80 -13.58
CA VAL A 166 2.36 -10.58 -13.30
C VAL A 166 1.07 -10.60 -14.12
N LYS A 167 -0.08 -10.50 -13.44
CA LYS A 167 -1.42 -10.60 -14.04
C LYS A 167 -2.16 -9.28 -14.14
N CYS A 168 -1.72 -8.26 -13.41
CA CYS A 168 -2.32 -6.93 -13.43
C CYS A 168 -1.26 -5.84 -13.60
N PRO A 169 -1.62 -4.67 -14.12
CA PRO A 169 -0.68 -3.57 -14.29
C PRO A 169 -0.14 -3.06 -12.93
N ILE A 170 1.10 -2.61 -12.93
CA ILE A 170 1.82 -2.13 -11.75
C ILE A 170 2.31 -0.69 -11.96
N GLN A 171 2.08 0.19 -10.96
CA GLN A 171 2.77 1.47 -10.84
C GLN A 171 3.67 1.44 -9.61
N ALA A 172 4.99 1.44 -9.79
CA ALA A 172 5.96 1.27 -8.71
C ALA A 172 6.64 2.58 -8.33
N HIS A 173 6.85 2.79 -7.03
CA HIS A 173 7.47 3.98 -6.45
C HIS A 173 8.69 3.60 -5.63
N PHE A 174 9.88 4.06 -6.04
CA PHE A 174 11.16 3.74 -5.42
C PHE A 174 11.94 5.01 -5.07
N ALA A 175 12.86 4.89 -4.13
CA ALA A 175 13.73 5.98 -3.71
C ALA A 175 15.14 5.81 -4.28
N ALA A 176 15.74 6.90 -4.77
CA ALA A 176 17.07 6.87 -5.38
C ALA A 176 18.18 6.50 -4.37
N ASN A 177 18.01 6.92 -3.11
CA ASN A 177 18.97 6.74 -2.04
C ASN A 177 18.58 5.56 -1.12
N ASP A 178 17.99 4.49 -1.68
CA ASP A 178 17.54 3.31 -0.95
C ASP A 178 18.56 2.17 -1.11
N GLY A 179 19.19 1.79 0.00
CA GLY A 179 20.13 0.66 0.04
C GLY A 179 19.46 -0.72 0.13
N TRP A 180 18.15 -0.77 0.36
CA TRP A 180 17.38 -2.01 0.55
C TRP A 180 16.60 -2.36 -0.72
N ALA A 181 15.73 -1.47 -1.16
CA ALA A 181 14.95 -1.60 -2.38
C ALA A 181 15.63 -0.82 -3.51
N VAL A 182 16.74 -1.34 -4.00
CA VAL A 182 17.64 -0.66 -4.94
C VAL A 182 16.94 -0.37 -6.27
N PRO A 183 16.93 0.88 -6.75
CA PRO A 183 16.23 1.27 -7.99
C PRO A 183 16.62 0.46 -9.23
N ASP A 184 17.89 0.09 -9.37
CA ASP A 184 18.36 -0.71 -10.51
C ASP A 184 17.69 -2.10 -10.55
N LYS A 185 17.46 -2.71 -9.39
CA LYS A 185 16.72 -3.98 -9.30
C LYS A 185 15.26 -3.79 -9.67
N ALA A 186 14.65 -2.66 -9.27
CA ALA A 186 13.29 -2.31 -9.65
C ALA A 186 13.17 -2.07 -11.16
N ALA A 187 14.17 -1.43 -11.78
CA ALA A 187 14.23 -1.22 -13.23
C ALA A 187 14.36 -2.56 -13.98
N ALA A 188 15.25 -3.44 -13.54
CA ALA A 188 15.41 -4.77 -14.13
C ALA A 188 14.13 -5.61 -14.00
N PHE A 189 13.44 -5.51 -12.85
CA PHE A 189 12.17 -6.19 -12.63
C PHE A 189 11.07 -5.66 -13.56
N ARG A 190 10.92 -4.33 -13.68
CA ARG A 190 10.02 -3.67 -14.65
C ARG A 190 10.28 -4.17 -16.07
N ASP A 191 11.53 -4.19 -16.48
CA ASP A 191 11.93 -4.61 -17.84
C ASP A 191 11.56 -6.08 -18.07
N GLY A 192 11.75 -6.93 -17.06
CA GLY A 192 11.30 -8.31 -17.07
C GLY A 192 9.78 -8.46 -17.22
N VAL A 193 8.99 -7.71 -16.43
CA VAL A 193 7.52 -7.70 -16.53
C VAL A 193 7.08 -7.27 -17.93
N ASN A 194 7.62 -6.17 -18.44
CA ASN A 194 7.24 -5.61 -19.74
C ASN A 194 7.66 -6.52 -20.90
N ALA A 195 8.80 -7.20 -20.80
CA ALA A 195 9.26 -8.16 -21.80
C ALA A 195 8.34 -9.40 -21.92
N HIS A 196 7.61 -9.75 -20.86
CA HIS A 196 6.64 -10.85 -20.87
C HIS A 196 5.19 -10.40 -21.13
N GLY A 197 5.00 -9.16 -21.62
CA GLY A 197 3.67 -8.65 -21.99
C GLY A 197 2.87 -8.07 -20.82
N GLY A 198 3.43 -7.98 -19.63
CA GLY A 198 2.86 -7.22 -18.52
C GLY A 198 3.03 -5.71 -18.71
N ALA A 199 2.47 -4.93 -17.83
CA ALA A 199 2.58 -3.47 -17.82
C ALA A 199 3.09 -2.99 -16.45
N MET A 200 4.31 -2.49 -16.39
CA MET A 200 4.85 -1.90 -15.18
C MET A 200 5.51 -0.56 -15.49
N GLU A 201 5.07 0.48 -14.83
CA GLU A 201 5.72 1.79 -14.79
C GLU A 201 6.49 1.97 -13.49
N LEU A 202 7.62 2.67 -13.54
CA LEU A 202 8.52 2.88 -12.41
C LEU A 202 8.80 4.37 -12.23
N HIS A 203 8.55 4.87 -11.04
CA HIS A 203 8.89 6.22 -10.60
C HIS A 203 9.98 6.15 -9.53
N VAL A 204 11.05 6.92 -9.71
CA VAL A 204 12.15 7.02 -8.75
C VAL A 204 12.21 8.46 -8.23
N TYR A 205 12.30 8.60 -6.90
CA TYR A 205 12.28 9.87 -6.18
C TYR A 205 13.64 10.13 -5.53
N ASP A 206 14.05 11.38 -5.46
CA ASP A 206 15.26 11.78 -4.72
C ASP A 206 15.01 11.78 -3.21
N ALA A 207 14.88 10.57 -2.66
CA ALA A 207 14.53 10.29 -1.26
C ALA A 207 15.23 9.02 -0.78
N GLY A 208 15.13 8.75 0.52
CA GLY A 208 15.54 7.48 1.15
C GLY A 208 14.39 6.50 1.28
N HIS A 209 14.70 5.30 1.82
CA HIS A 209 13.70 4.28 2.14
C HIS A 209 12.59 4.82 3.05
N ALA A 210 11.35 4.37 2.87
CA ALA A 210 10.19 4.75 3.67
C ALA A 210 9.79 6.23 3.60
N PHE A 211 10.07 6.93 2.51
CA PHE A 211 9.79 8.36 2.34
C PHE A 211 8.30 8.73 2.46
N MET A 212 7.38 7.77 2.42
CA MET A 212 5.95 7.98 2.65
C MET A 212 5.55 7.99 4.13
N ARG A 213 6.45 7.63 5.06
CA ARG A 213 6.15 7.47 6.49
C ARG A 213 6.10 8.85 7.19
N GLU A 214 4.98 9.53 7.12
CA GLU A 214 4.77 10.90 7.62
C GLU A 214 5.05 11.05 9.14
N GLY A 215 4.82 10.01 9.93
CA GLY A 215 5.07 10.02 11.39
C GLY A 215 6.54 9.91 11.79
N ASP A 216 7.48 9.72 10.85
CA ASP A 216 8.91 9.57 11.14
C ASP A 216 9.75 10.58 10.33
N ALA A 217 10.08 11.70 10.98
CA ALA A 217 10.85 12.78 10.36
C ALA A 217 12.27 12.37 9.90
N ARG A 218 12.77 11.18 10.28
CA ARG A 218 14.09 10.69 9.85
C ARG A 218 14.07 10.16 8.42
N VAL A 219 12.91 9.74 7.94
CA VAL A 219 12.74 9.07 6.63
C VAL A 219 11.72 9.77 5.73
N TYR A 220 10.79 10.52 6.29
CA TYR A 220 9.74 11.20 5.53
C TYR A 220 10.32 12.29 4.64
N ASP A 221 10.01 12.22 3.33
CA ASP A 221 10.27 13.31 2.38
C ASP A 221 8.96 13.83 1.80
N ALA A 222 8.60 15.04 2.23
CA ALA A 222 7.31 15.65 1.92
C ALA A 222 7.07 15.85 0.42
N ALA A 223 8.11 16.25 -0.32
CA ALA A 223 7.99 16.54 -1.75
C ALA A 223 7.81 15.24 -2.56
N SER A 224 8.63 14.23 -2.27
CA SER A 224 8.52 12.91 -2.89
C SER A 224 7.20 12.23 -2.53
N ALA A 225 6.79 12.30 -1.26
CA ALA A 225 5.52 11.74 -0.78
C ALA A 225 4.31 12.38 -1.48
N ALA A 226 4.27 13.69 -1.62
CA ALA A 226 3.20 14.41 -2.32
C ALA A 226 3.12 14.02 -3.80
N SER A 227 4.26 13.98 -4.48
CA SER A 227 4.34 13.59 -5.88
C SER A 227 3.90 12.13 -6.08
N ALA A 228 4.36 11.22 -5.22
CA ALA A 228 3.98 9.81 -5.26
C ALA A 228 2.49 9.61 -4.96
N TRP A 229 1.94 10.32 -3.97
CA TRP A 229 0.51 10.29 -3.64
C TRP A 229 -0.36 10.68 -4.83
N THR A 230 -0.07 11.83 -5.45
CA THR A 230 -0.80 12.32 -6.63
C THR A 230 -0.79 11.32 -7.78
N ARG A 231 0.36 10.68 -8.05
CA ARG A 231 0.46 9.66 -9.09
C ARG A 231 -0.33 8.41 -8.74
N THR A 232 -0.20 7.95 -7.50
CA THR A 232 -0.90 6.77 -6.99
C THR A 232 -2.41 6.93 -7.08
N THR A 233 -2.97 8.03 -6.57
CA THR A 233 -4.41 8.27 -6.59
C THR A 233 -4.95 8.37 -8.01
N ALA A 234 -4.26 9.10 -8.88
CA ALA A 234 -4.62 9.18 -10.30
C ALA A 234 -4.56 7.82 -11.01
N TYR A 235 -3.56 6.98 -10.68
CA TYR A 235 -3.43 5.64 -11.21
C TYR A 235 -4.55 4.71 -10.73
N LEU A 236 -4.83 4.71 -9.43
CA LEU A 236 -5.88 3.91 -8.83
C LEU A 236 -7.26 4.28 -9.40
N HIS A 237 -7.58 5.58 -9.52
CA HIS A 237 -8.84 6.03 -10.15
C HIS A 237 -8.96 5.60 -11.60
N ARG A 238 -7.87 5.63 -12.37
CA ARG A 238 -7.89 5.20 -13.77
C ARG A 238 -8.24 3.72 -13.94
N HIS A 239 -7.79 2.87 -13.01
CA HIS A 239 -7.97 1.42 -13.10
C HIS A 239 -9.21 0.92 -12.37
N LEU A 240 -9.57 1.55 -11.26
CA LEU A 240 -10.65 1.09 -10.39
C LEU A 240 -11.98 1.83 -10.62
N GLY A 241 -11.92 3.03 -11.19
CA GLY A 241 -13.07 3.81 -11.63
C GLY A 241 -13.53 4.80 -10.63
#